data_128b88548bc620dcbcdd5a6c790025f3
#
_entry.id   128b88548bc620dcbcdd5a6c790025f3
#
_cell.length_a   1.000
_cell.length_b   1.000
_cell.length_c   1.000
_cell.angle_alpha   90.00
_cell.angle_beta   90.00
_cell.angle_gamma   90.00
#
_symmetry.space_group_name_H-M   'P 1'
#
loop_
_entity.id
_entity.type
_entity.pdbx_description
1 polymer ?
#
loop_
_entity_poly.entity_id
_entity_poly.type
_entity_poly.pdbx_seq_one_letter_code
_entity_poly.pdbx_strand_id
1 'polypeptide(L)'
;MYAIGNPLGVELRGTLTDGIVSAINRDVYVDGVTMTLIQTNAALNNGNSGGPLINVYGQVVGINTMKMGSSSTTSVEGLGFAIPISSTAYMINDLIAHGEVRGEVVIGISVQIAPVILDSGETALRVMDVTPGGPGDEAGIQKGDLIVAADGEALTKSTDLLRVRRRHEAGETLKLLVERDGKRFTADVVLRESDT
;
A
#
# COMPACT_ATOMS: atom_id res chain seq x y z
N MET A 1 -20.32 -1.98 8.78
CA MET A 1 -19.06 -2.71 8.97
C MET A 1 -19.03 -3.28 10.36
N TYR A 2 -18.38 -4.43 10.52
CA TYR A 2 -18.24 -5.06 11.83
C TYR A 2 -16.77 -5.36 12.08
N ALA A 3 -16.27 -4.99 13.26
CA ALA A 3 -14.94 -5.34 13.70
C ALA A 3 -15.05 -6.47 14.74
N ILE A 4 -14.27 -7.53 14.55
CA ILE A 4 -14.28 -8.71 15.43
C ILE A 4 -12.94 -8.80 16.12
N GLY A 5 -12.96 -9.17 17.40
CA GLY A 5 -11.74 -9.33 18.19
C GLY A 5 -11.99 -9.90 19.58
N ASN A 6 -10.94 -9.90 20.37
CA ASN A 6 -10.97 -10.39 21.76
C ASN A 6 -10.52 -9.27 22.73
N PRO A 7 -11.29 -8.17 22.86
CA PRO A 7 -10.94 -7.12 23.79
C PRO A 7 -10.84 -7.67 25.21
N LEU A 8 -9.78 -7.27 25.94
CA LEU A 8 -9.51 -7.73 27.31
C LEU A 8 -9.22 -9.24 27.47
N GLY A 9 -8.91 -9.95 26.36
CA GLY A 9 -8.48 -11.36 26.41
C GLY A 9 -9.59 -12.39 26.23
N VAL A 10 -9.39 -13.58 26.78
CA VAL A 10 -10.25 -14.75 26.52
C VAL A 10 -11.68 -14.63 27.05
N GLU A 11 -11.91 -13.78 28.04
CA GLU A 11 -13.23 -13.60 28.66
C GLU A 11 -14.24 -12.91 27.73
N LEU A 12 -13.76 -12.04 26.81
CA LEU A 12 -14.58 -11.35 25.83
C LEU A 12 -14.26 -11.81 24.40
N ARG A 13 -14.02 -13.12 24.25
CA ARG A 13 -13.70 -13.71 22.93
C ARG A 13 -14.86 -13.54 21.95
N GLY A 14 -14.53 -13.11 20.73
CA GLY A 14 -15.50 -12.96 19.65
C GLY A 14 -16.39 -11.73 19.80
N THR A 15 -15.95 -10.70 20.54
CA THR A 15 -16.68 -9.45 20.60
C THR A 15 -16.77 -8.84 19.20
N LEU A 16 -17.99 -8.48 18.84
CA LEU A 16 -18.32 -7.81 17.59
C LEU A 16 -18.75 -6.36 17.91
N THR A 17 -18.12 -5.41 17.23
CA THR A 17 -18.53 -3.99 17.27
C THR A 17 -18.94 -3.55 15.89
N ASP A 18 -19.93 -2.68 15.78
CA ASP A 18 -20.45 -2.18 14.51
C ASP A 18 -20.06 -0.73 14.26
N GLY A 19 -20.11 -0.35 12.99
CA GLY A 19 -19.85 1.02 12.54
C GLY A 19 -19.96 1.14 11.02
N ILE A 20 -19.47 2.28 10.52
CA ILE A 20 -19.43 2.56 9.07
C ILE A 20 -17.97 2.74 8.61
N VAL A 21 -17.76 2.67 7.31
CA VAL A 21 -16.53 3.20 6.69
C VAL A 21 -16.63 4.72 6.68
N SER A 22 -15.75 5.38 7.41
CA SER A 22 -15.68 6.84 7.51
C SER A 22 -14.84 7.46 6.40
N ALA A 23 -13.81 6.72 5.94
CA ALA A 23 -13.00 7.07 4.78
C ALA A 23 -12.28 5.83 4.22
N ILE A 24 -11.93 5.90 2.95
CA ILE A 24 -11.06 4.93 2.27
C ILE A 24 -9.79 5.65 1.78
N ASN A 25 -8.69 4.90 1.62
CA ASN A 25 -7.41 5.45 1.17
C ASN A 25 -6.93 6.64 2.01
N ARG A 26 -7.07 6.52 3.34
CA ARG A 26 -6.61 7.55 4.28
C ARG A 26 -5.13 7.34 4.54
N ASP A 27 -4.30 8.27 4.12
CA ASP A 27 -2.88 8.24 4.46
C ASP A 27 -2.69 8.72 5.90
N VAL A 28 -2.13 7.84 6.71
CA VAL A 28 -1.85 8.05 8.15
C VAL A 28 -0.36 7.85 8.38
N TYR A 29 0.29 8.84 8.97
CA TYR A 29 1.70 8.77 9.32
C TYR A 29 1.86 8.21 10.73
N VAL A 30 2.52 7.07 10.86
CA VAL A 30 2.73 6.38 12.14
C VAL A 30 4.16 5.84 12.19
N ASP A 31 4.88 6.16 13.25
CA ASP A 31 6.24 5.66 13.54
C ASP A 31 7.21 5.75 12.35
N GLY A 32 7.16 6.87 11.62
CA GLY A 32 8.04 7.08 10.47
C GLY A 32 7.54 6.52 9.13
N VAL A 33 6.40 5.83 9.13
CA VAL A 33 5.82 5.19 7.94
C VAL A 33 4.46 5.80 7.60
N THR A 34 4.23 6.09 6.33
CA THR A 34 2.90 6.45 5.83
C THR A 34 2.17 5.19 5.40
N MET A 35 1.01 4.95 6.01
CA MET A 35 0.13 3.81 5.71
C MET A 35 -1.18 4.31 5.11
N THR A 36 -1.61 3.69 4.00
CA THR A 36 -2.93 3.98 3.41
C THR A 36 -3.96 3.02 4.00
N LEU A 37 -4.89 3.55 4.79
CA LEU A 37 -5.79 2.78 5.65
C LEU A 37 -7.27 3.04 5.31
N ILE A 38 -8.14 2.10 5.72
CA ILE A 38 -9.57 2.30 5.85
C ILE A 38 -9.84 2.93 7.21
N GLN A 39 -10.59 4.03 7.26
CA GLN A 39 -11.06 4.62 8.49
C GLN A 39 -12.47 4.12 8.80
N THR A 40 -12.72 3.77 10.07
CA THR A 40 -14.04 3.33 10.56
C THR A 40 -14.33 3.97 11.92
N ASN A 41 -15.59 4.16 12.24
CA ASN A 41 -16.06 4.53 13.57
C ASN A 41 -16.49 3.32 14.42
N ALA A 42 -16.36 2.09 13.89
CA ALA A 42 -16.52 0.89 14.72
C ALA A 42 -15.57 0.97 15.91
N ALA A 43 -16.07 0.61 17.09
CA ALA A 43 -15.27 0.69 18.32
C ALA A 43 -14.10 -0.30 18.26
N LEU A 44 -12.89 0.22 18.03
CA LEU A 44 -11.64 -0.53 18.11
C LEU A 44 -10.98 -0.28 19.46
N ASN A 45 -10.59 -1.36 20.12
CA ASN A 45 -9.89 -1.36 21.38
C ASN A 45 -8.75 -2.39 21.36
N ASN A 46 -7.90 -2.38 22.38
CA ASN A 46 -6.88 -3.42 22.55
C ASN A 46 -7.55 -4.80 22.54
N GLY A 47 -7.06 -5.68 21.64
CA GLY A 47 -7.62 -7.02 21.41
C GLY A 47 -8.46 -7.16 20.13
N ASN A 48 -8.85 -6.05 19.46
CA ASN A 48 -9.42 -6.11 18.13
C ASN A 48 -8.33 -6.04 17.05
N SER A 49 -7.14 -5.53 17.38
CA SER A 49 -6.00 -5.45 16.45
C SER A 49 -5.60 -6.84 15.96
N GLY A 50 -5.38 -6.98 14.64
CA GLY A 50 -5.17 -8.26 13.95
C GLY A 50 -6.48 -9.01 13.62
N GLY A 51 -7.61 -8.60 14.19
CA GLY A 51 -8.92 -9.15 13.85
C GLY A 51 -9.48 -8.57 12.55
N PRO A 52 -10.48 -9.23 11.94
CA PRO A 52 -11.05 -8.78 10.68
C PRO A 52 -11.99 -7.58 10.85
N LEU A 53 -11.95 -6.68 9.86
CA LEU A 53 -13.04 -5.76 9.55
C LEU A 53 -13.87 -6.37 8.43
N ILE A 54 -15.16 -6.64 8.67
CA ILE A 54 -16.04 -7.30 7.71
C ILE A 54 -17.18 -6.40 7.25
N ASN A 55 -17.66 -6.64 6.04
CA ASN A 55 -18.85 -5.98 5.52
C ASN A 55 -20.14 -6.75 5.92
N VAL A 56 -21.30 -6.24 5.50
CA VAL A 56 -22.62 -6.84 5.77
C VAL A 56 -22.82 -8.21 5.09
N TYR A 57 -21.97 -8.57 4.14
CA TYR A 57 -21.99 -9.87 3.46
C TYR A 57 -21.04 -10.88 4.09
N GLY A 58 -20.38 -10.54 5.21
CA GLY A 58 -19.40 -11.39 5.88
C GLY A 58 -18.02 -11.43 5.19
N GLN A 59 -17.76 -10.57 4.21
CA GLN A 59 -16.47 -10.52 3.52
C GLN A 59 -15.48 -9.67 4.32
N VAL A 60 -14.25 -10.15 4.47
CA VAL A 60 -13.15 -9.40 5.08
C VAL A 60 -12.73 -8.29 4.11
N VAL A 61 -12.82 -7.04 4.55
CA VAL A 61 -12.42 -5.86 3.77
C VAL A 61 -11.13 -5.22 4.30
N GLY A 62 -10.74 -5.57 5.53
CA GLY A 62 -9.51 -5.08 6.15
C GLY A 62 -9.14 -5.85 7.41
N ILE A 63 -7.95 -5.54 7.91
CA ILE A 63 -7.40 -6.06 9.17
C ILE A 63 -7.33 -4.88 10.14
N ASN A 64 -8.05 -4.97 11.26
CA ASN A 64 -8.04 -3.93 12.29
C ASN A 64 -6.62 -3.73 12.82
N THR A 65 -6.16 -2.48 12.89
CA THR A 65 -4.78 -2.21 13.31
C THR A 65 -4.69 -1.28 14.50
N MET A 66 -5.26 -0.10 14.42
CA MET A 66 -5.07 0.91 15.46
C MET A 66 -6.29 1.77 15.70
N LYS A 67 -6.30 2.40 16.87
CA LYS A 67 -7.14 3.54 17.23
C LYS A 67 -6.24 4.75 17.33
N MET A 68 -6.52 5.83 16.59
CA MET A 68 -5.84 7.10 16.84
C MET A 68 -6.30 7.72 18.14
N GLY A 69 -5.34 8.16 18.98
CA GLY A 69 -5.63 9.02 20.13
C GLY A 69 -5.58 8.36 21.50
N SER A 70 -4.46 7.70 21.82
CA SER A 70 -4.04 7.57 23.21
C SER A 70 -2.80 8.41 23.49
N SER A 71 -2.89 9.71 23.29
CA SER A 71 -2.10 10.67 24.02
C SER A 71 -2.77 10.81 25.39
N SER A 72 -1.99 10.89 26.46
CA SER A 72 -2.41 10.85 27.86
C SER A 72 -3.44 11.92 28.29
N THR A 73 -3.93 12.75 27.38
CA THR A 73 -4.84 13.86 27.64
C THR A 73 -6.10 13.93 26.77
N THR A 74 -6.21 13.14 25.69
CA THR A 74 -7.40 13.21 24.82
C THR A 74 -7.69 11.84 24.20
N SER A 75 -8.73 11.15 24.66
CA SER A 75 -9.26 9.98 23.97
C SER A 75 -10.11 10.46 22.79
N VAL A 76 -9.68 10.21 21.58
CA VAL A 76 -10.51 10.43 20.39
C VAL A 76 -11.29 9.16 20.11
N GLU A 77 -12.61 9.20 20.35
CA GLU A 77 -13.50 8.10 20.02
C GLU A 77 -13.91 8.16 18.54
N GLY A 78 -14.18 7.00 17.93
CA GLY A 78 -14.68 6.93 16.57
C GLY A 78 -13.63 7.08 15.46
N LEU A 79 -12.34 7.07 15.78
CA LEU A 79 -11.25 7.03 14.82
C LEU A 79 -10.50 5.69 14.88
N GLY A 80 -11.09 4.67 14.28
CA GLY A 80 -10.48 3.37 14.08
C GLY A 80 -9.89 3.25 12.68
N PHE A 81 -8.86 2.42 12.53
CA PHE A 81 -8.19 2.18 11.26
C PHE A 81 -7.99 0.69 11.02
N ALA A 82 -8.12 0.29 9.74
CA ALA A 82 -7.85 -1.06 9.28
C ALA A 82 -6.98 -1.03 8.02
N ILE A 83 -6.07 -1.99 7.90
CA ILE A 83 -5.27 -2.22 6.70
C ILE A 83 -6.20 -2.82 5.65
N PRO A 84 -6.33 -2.24 4.43
CA PRO A 84 -7.17 -2.80 3.39
C PRO A 84 -6.74 -4.22 3.03
N ILE A 85 -7.68 -5.16 2.90
CA ILE A 85 -7.35 -6.53 2.52
C ILE A 85 -6.71 -6.59 1.13
N SER A 86 -7.07 -5.67 0.23
CA SER A 86 -6.48 -5.56 -1.11
C SER A 86 -4.98 -5.25 -1.11
N SER A 87 -4.47 -4.61 -0.05
CA SER A 87 -3.04 -4.33 0.08
C SER A 87 -2.24 -5.49 0.69
N THR A 88 -2.92 -6.46 1.31
CA THR A 88 -2.29 -7.62 1.96
C THR A 88 -2.58 -8.95 1.24
N ALA A 89 -3.43 -8.93 0.21
CA ALA A 89 -3.88 -10.13 -0.49
C ALA A 89 -2.72 -10.97 -1.03
N TYR A 90 -1.67 -10.33 -1.56
CA TYR A 90 -0.49 -11.03 -2.07
C TYR A 90 0.24 -11.79 -0.94
N MET A 91 0.48 -11.15 0.21
CA MET A 91 1.10 -11.80 1.38
C MET A 91 0.28 -12.99 1.87
N ILE A 92 -1.06 -12.84 1.90
CA ILE A 92 -1.96 -13.90 2.33
C ILE A 92 -1.90 -15.07 1.35
N ASN A 93 -1.90 -14.80 0.05
CA ASN A 93 -1.79 -15.82 -0.98
C ASN A 93 -0.44 -16.55 -0.91
N ASP A 94 0.66 -15.83 -0.70
CA ASP A 94 1.99 -16.42 -0.53
C ASP A 94 2.04 -17.32 0.70
N LEU A 95 1.54 -16.84 1.84
CA LEU A 95 1.47 -17.63 3.07
C LEU A 95 0.64 -18.91 2.90
N ILE A 96 -0.47 -18.84 2.16
CA ILE A 96 -1.31 -20.01 1.88
C ILE A 96 -0.61 -20.99 0.92
N ALA A 97 0.03 -20.47 -0.12
CA ALA A 97 0.63 -21.29 -1.17
C ALA A 97 2.01 -21.86 -0.78
N HIS A 98 2.80 -21.12 -0.01
CA HIS A 98 4.22 -21.39 0.22
C HIS A 98 4.61 -21.46 1.70
N GLY A 99 3.74 -21.02 2.62
CA GLY A 99 4.04 -20.99 4.06
C GLY A 99 4.91 -19.78 4.49
N GLU A 100 5.35 -18.98 3.55
CA GLU A 100 6.16 -17.77 3.77
C GLU A 100 5.74 -16.68 2.79
N VAL A 101 6.00 -15.41 3.13
CA VAL A 101 5.84 -14.29 2.20
C VAL A 101 7.10 -14.27 1.35
N ARG A 102 6.97 -14.50 0.05
CA ARG A 102 8.08 -14.35 -0.89
C ARG A 102 8.52 -12.89 -0.93
N GLY A 103 9.78 -12.67 -1.18
CA GLY A 103 10.35 -11.33 -1.23
C GLY A 103 9.55 -10.41 -2.15
N GLU A 104 9.26 -9.21 -1.67
CA GLU A 104 8.55 -8.23 -2.48
C GLU A 104 9.44 -7.89 -3.70
N VAL A 105 8.92 -8.04 -4.92
CA VAL A 105 9.68 -7.66 -6.11
C VAL A 105 9.98 -6.17 -6.10
N VAL A 106 11.16 -5.78 -6.50
CA VAL A 106 11.60 -4.39 -6.49
C VAL A 106 11.89 -3.88 -7.89
N ILE A 107 11.61 -2.60 -8.11
CA ILE A 107 12.00 -1.85 -9.30
C ILE A 107 13.39 -1.24 -9.12
N GLY A 108 13.83 -1.07 -7.86
CA GLY A 108 15.10 -0.41 -7.54
C GLY A 108 15.07 1.10 -7.76
N ILE A 109 13.92 1.74 -7.60
CA ILE A 109 13.76 3.19 -7.65
C ILE A 109 12.93 3.70 -6.49
N SER A 110 13.16 4.93 -6.07
CA SER A 110 12.25 5.69 -5.22
C SER A 110 11.59 6.81 -6.02
N VAL A 111 10.30 7.04 -5.76
CA VAL A 111 9.55 8.09 -6.44
C VAL A 111 8.96 9.09 -5.45
N GLN A 112 8.73 10.31 -5.91
CA GLN A 112 8.07 11.33 -5.13
C GLN A 112 6.62 10.92 -4.80
N ILE A 113 6.17 11.20 -3.57
CA ILE A 113 4.81 10.83 -3.11
C ILE A 113 3.75 11.60 -3.89
N ALA A 114 3.92 12.93 -4.00
CA ALA A 114 3.02 13.79 -4.76
C ALA A 114 3.34 13.72 -6.26
N PRO A 115 2.35 13.48 -7.13
CA PRO A 115 2.58 13.46 -8.57
C PRO A 115 2.94 14.84 -9.10
N VAL A 116 3.65 14.86 -10.23
CA VAL A 116 3.93 16.06 -11.03
C VAL A 116 2.89 16.15 -12.13
N ILE A 117 2.38 17.34 -12.41
CA ILE A 117 1.50 17.59 -13.56
C ILE A 117 2.40 18.08 -14.70
N LEU A 118 2.34 17.36 -15.83
CA LEU A 118 3.07 17.70 -17.05
C LEU A 118 2.36 18.83 -17.82
N ASP A 119 3.05 19.48 -18.75
CA ASP A 119 2.45 20.50 -19.63
C ASP A 119 1.30 19.94 -20.48
N SER A 120 1.29 18.63 -20.73
CA SER A 120 0.20 17.92 -21.40
C SER A 120 -1.07 17.78 -20.54
N GLY A 121 -1.01 18.08 -19.23
CA GLY A 121 -2.07 17.83 -18.25
C GLY A 121 -2.04 16.41 -17.66
N GLU A 122 -1.16 15.53 -18.15
CA GLU A 122 -0.97 14.19 -17.58
C GLU A 122 -0.22 14.27 -16.24
N THR A 123 -0.42 13.25 -15.40
CA THR A 123 0.34 13.08 -14.15
C THR A 123 1.53 12.16 -14.36
N ALA A 124 2.61 12.42 -13.65
CA ALA A 124 3.80 11.60 -13.64
C ALA A 124 4.41 11.51 -12.24
N LEU A 125 5.16 10.46 -11.97
CA LEU A 125 5.92 10.27 -10.73
C LEU A 125 7.39 10.59 -10.99
N ARG A 126 7.94 11.56 -10.26
CA ARG A 126 9.36 11.89 -10.37
C ARG A 126 10.22 10.87 -9.65
N VAL A 127 11.22 10.33 -10.35
CA VAL A 127 12.25 9.47 -9.77
C VAL A 127 13.17 10.32 -8.88
N MET A 128 13.19 9.97 -7.60
CA MET A 128 13.99 10.68 -6.60
C MET A 128 15.35 10.04 -6.41
N ASP A 129 15.42 8.72 -6.56
CA ASP A 129 16.66 7.97 -6.45
C ASP A 129 16.55 6.64 -7.21
N VAL A 130 17.71 6.10 -7.62
CA VAL A 130 17.83 4.82 -8.32
C VAL A 130 18.90 3.99 -7.60
N THR A 131 18.57 2.76 -7.27
CA THR A 131 19.51 1.84 -6.63
C THR A 131 20.57 1.39 -7.64
N PRO A 132 21.87 1.67 -7.42
CA PRO A 132 22.93 1.26 -8.33
C PRO A 132 22.95 -0.26 -8.54
N GLY A 133 23.00 -0.71 -9.80
CA GLY A 133 22.93 -2.13 -10.16
C GLY A 133 21.56 -2.78 -9.92
N GLY A 134 20.55 -2.00 -9.53
CA GLY A 134 19.18 -2.47 -9.39
C GLY A 134 18.44 -2.53 -10.74
N PRO A 135 17.24 -3.14 -10.76
CA PRO A 135 16.46 -3.32 -11.99
C PRO A 135 16.20 -2.03 -12.77
N GLY A 136 15.90 -0.93 -12.07
CA GLY A 136 15.66 0.38 -12.69
C GLY A 136 16.93 0.98 -13.32
N ASP A 137 18.08 0.83 -12.64
CA ASP A 137 19.38 1.28 -13.16
C ASP A 137 19.78 0.52 -14.43
N GLU A 138 19.62 -0.80 -14.42
CA GLU A 138 19.88 -1.65 -15.59
C GLU A 138 18.95 -1.34 -16.76
N ALA A 139 17.70 -0.95 -16.48
CA ALA A 139 16.74 -0.49 -17.48
C ALA A 139 17.01 0.95 -17.96
N GLY A 140 18.05 1.60 -17.43
CA GLY A 140 18.46 2.95 -17.82
C GLY A 140 17.63 4.09 -17.24
N ILE A 141 16.86 3.83 -16.18
CA ILE A 141 16.13 4.86 -15.43
C ILE A 141 17.15 5.69 -14.64
N GLN A 142 16.91 6.98 -14.57
CA GLN A 142 17.78 7.94 -13.88
C GLN A 142 17.00 8.82 -12.91
N LYS A 143 17.70 9.33 -11.91
CA LYS A 143 17.16 10.35 -11.02
C LYS A 143 16.69 11.56 -11.82
N GLY A 144 15.49 12.03 -11.54
CA GLY A 144 14.84 13.14 -12.22
C GLY A 144 13.87 12.72 -13.34
N ASP A 145 13.93 11.48 -13.82
CA ASP A 145 12.96 10.94 -14.77
C ASP A 145 11.52 11.08 -14.26
N LEU A 146 10.58 11.17 -15.18
CA LEU A 146 9.16 11.26 -14.91
C LEU A 146 8.48 9.99 -15.42
N ILE A 147 7.97 9.14 -14.52
CA ILE A 147 7.25 7.91 -14.89
C ILE A 147 5.79 8.28 -15.09
N VAL A 148 5.32 8.17 -16.34
CA VAL A 148 3.96 8.55 -16.77
C VAL A 148 2.98 7.38 -16.63
N ALA A 149 3.43 6.17 -17.01
CA ALA A 149 2.60 4.98 -16.97
C ALA A 149 3.43 3.73 -16.61
N ALA A 150 2.75 2.72 -16.08
CA ALA A 150 3.29 1.39 -15.85
C ALA A 150 2.34 0.36 -16.49
N ASP A 151 2.85 -0.53 -17.35
CA ASP A 151 2.08 -1.50 -18.15
C ASP A 151 0.89 -0.88 -18.89
N GLY A 152 1.07 0.35 -19.38
CA GLY A 152 0.03 1.11 -20.06
C GLY A 152 -1.01 1.76 -19.14
N GLU A 153 -0.94 1.57 -17.84
CA GLU A 153 -1.80 2.24 -16.86
C GLU A 153 -1.18 3.58 -16.43
N ALA A 154 -1.93 4.68 -16.56
CA ALA A 154 -1.49 6.00 -16.12
C ALA A 154 -1.29 6.04 -14.60
N LEU A 155 -0.23 6.70 -14.16
CA LEU A 155 0.10 6.83 -12.74
C LEU A 155 -0.38 8.20 -12.22
N THR A 156 -1.35 8.19 -11.31
CA THR A 156 -1.90 9.40 -10.69
C THR A 156 -1.34 9.66 -9.29
N LYS A 157 -0.77 8.64 -8.68
CA LYS A 157 -0.15 8.67 -7.35
C LYS A 157 0.87 7.53 -7.21
N SER A 158 1.79 7.65 -6.26
CA SER A 158 2.86 6.67 -6.02
C SER A 158 2.32 5.24 -5.74
N THR A 159 1.17 5.14 -5.09
CA THR A 159 0.52 3.85 -4.81
C THR A 159 0.04 3.12 -6.07
N ASP A 160 -0.18 3.81 -7.20
CA ASP A 160 -0.53 3.16 -8.47
C ASP A 160 0.65 2.35 -9.00
N LEU A 161 1.87 2.89 -8.91
CA LEU A 161 3.09 2.16 -9.31
C LEU A 161 3.27 0.90 -8.45
N LEU A 162 3.06 1.01 -7.13
CA LEU A 162 3.10 -0.14 -6.23
C LEU A 162 2.05 -1.20 -6.58
N ARG A 163 0.84 -0.76 -6.92
CA ARG A 163 -0.26 -1.65 -7.32
C ARG A 163 0.06 -2.42 -8.62
N VAL A 164 0.64 -1.75 -9.62
CA VAL A 164 1.03 -2.41 -10.87
C VAL A 164 2.18 -3.38 -10.62
N ARG A 165 3.25 -2.94 -9.92
CA ARG A 165 4.39 -3.79 -9.54
C ARG A 165 3.97 -5.10 -8.86
N ARG A 166 2.99 -5.04 -7.93
CA ARG A 166 2.50 -6.21 -7.17
C ARG A 166 1.80 -7.27 -8.00
N ARG A 167 1.54 -7.03 -9.29
CA ARG A 167 0.97 -8.02 -10.21
C ARG A 167 2.05 -8.88 -10.88
N HIS A 168 3.31 -8.56 -10.63
CA HIS A 168 4.45 -9.21 -11.23
C HIS A 168 5.20 -10.07 -10.22
N GLU A 169 5.83 -11.12 -10.76
CA GLU A 169 6.78 -11.98 -10.06
C GLU A 169 8.23 -11.60 -10.41
N ALA A 170 9.18 -12.11 -9.63
CA ALA A 170 10.60 -11.95 -9.95
C ALA A 170 10.95 -12.60 -11.30
N GLY A 171 11.73 -11.90 -12.09
CA GLY A 171 12.05 -12.27 -13.47
C GLY A 171 11.08 -11.78 -14.53
N GLU A 172 9.90 -11.29 -14.14
CA GLU A 172 8.97 -10.66 -15.09
C GLU A 172 9.39 -9.23 -15.43
N THR A 173 8.94 -8.76 -16.59
CA THR A 173 9.25 -7.43 -17.09
C THR A 173 8.09 -6.47 -16.87
N LEU A 174 8.33 -5.43 -16.08
CA LEU A 174 7.45 -4.28 -15.91
C LEU A 174 7.82 -3.20 -16.93
N LYS A 175 6.87 -2.77 -17.76
CA LYS A 175 7.07 -1.72 -18.74
C LYS A 175 6.73 -0.35 -18.17
N LEU A 176 7.72 0.53 -18.08
CA LEU A 176 7.53 1.89 -17.61
C LEU A 176 7.63 2.88 -18.78
N LEU A 177 6.57 3.70 -18.99
CA LEU A 177 6.64 4.84 -19.89
C LEU A 177 7.30 6.00 -19.13
N VAL A 178 8.48 6.37 -19.58
CA VAL A 178 9.34 7.38 -18.93
C VAL A 178 9.47 8.60 -19.82
N GLU A 179 9.43 9.80 -19.21
CA GLU A 179 9.74 11.05 -19.88
C GLU A 179 11.02 11.64 -19.26
N ARG A 180 12.01 11.96 -20.12
CA ARG A 180 13.28 12.60 -19.78
C ARG A 180 13.55 13.70 -20.79
N ASP A 181 13.78 14.94 -20.33
CA ASP A 181 14.03 16.11 -21.17
C ASP A 181 12.99 16.30 -22.29
N GLY A 182 11.71 16.10 -21.95
CA GLY A 182 10.59 16.20 -22.87
C GLY A 182 10.48 15.09 -23.91
N LYS A 183 11.31 14.05 -23.83
CA LYS A 183 11.24 12.86 -24.69
C LYS A 183 10.76 11.65 -23.97
N ARG A 184 9.85 10.90 -24.59
CA ARG A 184 9.29 9.67 -24.01
C ARG A 184 9.98 8.44 -24.58
N PHE A 185 10.21 7.46 -23.72
CA PHE A 185 10.68 6.13 -24.06
C PHE A 185 10.09 5.09 -23.12
N THR A 186 10.12 3.83 -23.52
CA THR A 186 9.73 2.73 -22.65
C THR A 186 10.97 2.11 -22.05
N ALA A 187 11.01 1.99 -20.72
CA ALA A 187 12.00 1.23 -19.99
C ALA A 187 11.40 -0.14 -19.63
N ASP A 188 12.05 -1.21 -20.07
CA ASP A 188 11.69 -2.59 -19.74
C ASP A 188 12.48 -3.00 -18.48
N VAL A 189 11.80 -3.02 -17.33
CA VAL A 189 12.42 -3.30 -16.03
C VAL A 189 12.20 -4.77 -15.67
N VAL A 190 13.27 -5.57 -15.67
CA VAL A 190 13.22 -6.97 -15.20
C VAL A 190 13.24 -6.96 -13.68
N LEU A 191 12.11 -7.29 -13.05
CA LEU A 191 11.94 -7.23 -11.61
C LEU A 191 12.76 -8.31 -10.89
N ARG A 192 13.26 -7.98 -9.70
CA ARG A 192 13.99 -8.90 -8.81
C ARG A 192 13.34 -8.96 -7.45
N GLU A 193 13.56 -10.06 -6.73
CA GLU A 193 13.24 -10.10 -5.30
C GLU A 193 14.07 -9.06 -4.54
N SER A 194 13.47 -8.50 -3.49
CA SER A 194 14.21 -7.64 -2.56
C SER A 194 15.22 -8.50 -1.80
N ASP A 195 16.49 -8.11 -1.83
CA ASP A 195 17.49 -8.63 -0.88
C ASP A 195 17.09 -8.11 0.51
N THR A 196 16.39 -8.93 1.30
CA THR A 196 16.03 -8.64 2.70
C THR A 196 17.20 -8.89 3.62
#